data_fd27be3ba35a45ee55f926deb1d05f42
#
_entry.id   fd27be3ba35a45ee55f926deb1d05f42
#
_cell.length_a   1.000
_cell.length_b   1.000
_cell.length_c   1.000
_cell.angle_alpha   90.00
_cell.angle_beta   90.00
_cell.angle_gamma   90.00
#
_symmetry.space_group_name_H-M   'P 1'
#
loop_
_entity.id
_entity.type
_entity.pdbx_description
1 polymer ?
#
loop_
_entity_poly.entity_id
_entity_poly.type
_entity_poly.pdbx_seq_one_letter_code
_entity_poly.pdbx_strand_id
1 'polypeptide(L)'
;APTTTDDVSNAGGSNDEMHIVVVDEDGGITGTANTVLEVFEGVSQASDAKDAQGNSNFYVDVIYRKSEFIYWMDHDTTLANAGSSKVGQTFDNASTQTITIMNTSLTSGNDGSAITNAQLATAVEKFLDVENVEINFLITGPSQTGADATGDTFATKIIDVVEQRKDCVAFISPARSDVVGVTDPIQQTLNVKAFADGLSSSSYAVIDTGYKNMYDKYNDVFRAVPLNGDIAGLCARTDLVADPFFSPGGFNRGQIRGAVSLVFNPNESQRDILYKANVNPVVTFPGQGTVLFGDKTFQKKPSAFDRINVRRLFLLLEKAISTAAKFQLFEFNDEFTRAQFRNLVEPFLRD
;
A
#
# COMPACT_ATOMS: atom_id res chain seq x y z
N ALA A 1 47.29 5.74 -2.07
CA ALA A 1 46.87 6.26 -0.76
C ALA A 1 46.24 7.62 -0.95
N PRO A 2 45.18 7.96 -0.25
CA PRO A 2 44.61 9.31 -0.29
C PRO A 2 45.66 10.36 0.13
N THR A 3 45.59 11.55 -0.45
CA THR A 3 46.57 12.63 -0.21
C THR A 3 45.84 13.93 0.13
N THR A 4 45.92 14.90 -0.74
CA THR A 4 45.25 16.19 -0.58
C THR A 4 44.53 16.55 -1.86
N THR A 5 43.30 16.93 -1.75
CA THR A 5 42.53 17.42 -2.91
C THR A 5 43.10 18.78 -3.38
N ASP A 6 42.97 19.05 -4.69
CA ASP A 6 43.55 20.27 -5.28
C ASP A 6 43.00 21.55 -4.64
N ASP A 7 41.70 21.60 -4.34
CA ASP A 7 41.05 22.78 -3.75
C ASP A 7 41.54 23.04 -2.32
N VAL A 8 41.73 21.99 -1.53
CA VAL A 8 42.28 22.09 -0.17
C VAL A 8 43.76 22.48 -0.20
N SER A 9 44.54 21.88 -1.10
CA SER A 9 45.94 22.21 -1.31
C SER A 9 46.11 23.68 -1.68
N ASN A 10 45.29 24.20 -2.60
CA ASN A 10 45.31 25.61 -3.01
C ASN A 10 44.93 26.57 -1.86
N ALA A 11 44.14 26.13 -0.90
CA ALA A 11 43.75 26.88 0.28
C ALA A 11 44.77 26.79 1.44
N GLY A 12 45.83 26.00 1.31
CA GLY A 12 46.85 25.77 2.32
C GLY A 12 46.56 24.69 3.34
N GLY A 13 45.54 23.88 3.11
CA GLY A 13 45.24 22.65 3.87
C GLY A 13 46.02 21.45 3.35
N SER A 14 45.87 20.28 4.02
CA SER A 14 46.51 19.04 3.63
C SER A 14 45.80 17.81 4.16
N ASN A 15 46.03 16.66 3.51
CA ASN A 15 45.61 15.32 3.95
C ASN A 15 44.11 15.18 4.21
N ASP A 16 43.29 15.77 3.36
CA ASP A 16 41.84 15.78 3.45
C ASP A 16 41.18 14.67 2.60
N GLU A 17 41.92 14.13 1.64
CA GLU A 17 41.40 13.18 0.68
C GLU A 17 41.07 11.80 1.30
N MET A 18 39.96 11.26 0.96
CA MET A 18 39.58 9.88 1.27
C MET A 18 38.96 9.18 0.07
N HIS A 19 39.00 7.87 0.07
CA HIS A 19 38.30 7.02 -0.90
C HIS A 19 37.30 6.17 -0.16
N ILE A 20 36.06 6.12 -0.65
CA ILE A 20 34.97 5.32 -0.07
C ILE A 20 34.56 4.28 -1.10
N VAL A 21 34.54 3.02 -0.69
CA VAL A 21 34.13 1.88 -1.53
C VAL A 21 32.98 1.16 -0.85
N VAL A 22 31.88 0.97 -1.57
CA VAL A 22 30.72 0.22 -1.13
C VAL A 22 30.77 -1.14 -1.78
N VAL A 23 30.69 -2.18 -0.99
CA VAL A 23 30.85 -3.58 -1.43
C VAL A 23 29.64 -4.40 -1.00
N ASP A 24 29.14 -5.22 -1.90
CA ASP A 24 28.15 -6.26 -1.62
C ASP A 24 28.85 -7.47 -0.97
N GLU A 25 28.96 -7.47 0.35
CA GLU A 25 29.78 -8.42 1.09
C GLU A 25 29.29 -9.87 0.94
N ASP A 26 28.01 -10.06 1.04
CA ASP A 26 27.35 -11.38 1.01
C ASP A 26 26.74 -11.76 -0.35
N GLY A 27 26.70 -10.81 -1.29
CA GLY A 27 26.09 -11.01 -2.61
C GLY A 27 24.57 -10.90 -2.60
N GLY A 28 23.99 -10.30 -1.57
CA GLY A 28 22.54 -10.14 -1.45
C GLY A 28 21.92 -9.19 -2.49
N ILE A 29 22.71 -8.28 -3.03
CA ILE A 29 22.27 -7.29 -4.02
C ILE A 29 22.59 -7.77 -5.45
N THR A 30 23.83 -8.17 -5.69
CA THR A 30 24.32 -8.53 -7.04
C THR A 30 24.24 -10.03 -7.34
N GLY A 31 24.02 -10.87 -6.35
CA GLY A 31 24.12 -12.32 -6.44
C GLY A 31 25.56 -12.87 -6.34
N THR A 32 26.57 -12.00 -6.20
CA THR A 32 27.97 -12.40 -6.09
C THR A 32 28.64 -11.66 -4.94
N ALA A 33 29.12 -12.40 -3.97
CA ALA A 33 29.77 -11.84 -2.80
C ALA A 33 31.05 -11.05 -3.17
N ASN A 34 31.35 -10.02 -2.41
CA ASN A 34 32.45 -9.08 -2.56
C ASN A 34 32.47 -8.30 -3.89
N THR A 35 31.29 -8.08 -4.50
CA THR A 35 31.15 -7.23 -5.67
C THR A 35 31.17 -5.76 -5.24
N VAL A 36 32.03 -4.94 -5.88
CA VAL A 36 32.04 -3.50 -5.67
C VAL A 36 30.79 -2.88 -6.30
N LEU A 37 30.00 -2.18 -5.49
CA LEU A 37 28.78 -1.49 -5.92
C LEU A 37 29.08 -0.07 -6.35
N GLU A 38 29.79 0.69 -5.51
CA GLU A 38 30.12 2.10 -5.73
C GLU A 38 31.53 2.43 -5.26
N VAL A 39 32.15 3.38 -5.94
CA VAL A 39 33.45 3.93 -5.56
C VAL A 39 33.36 5.45 -5.61
N PHE A 40 33.73 6.09 -4.50
CA PHE A 40 33.87 7.54 -4.39
C PHE A 40 35.35 7.87 -4.17
N GLU A 41 36.03 8.23 -5.24
CA GLU A 41 37.46 8.54 -5.20
C GLU A 41 37.70 10.03 -4.99
N GLY A 42 38.72 10.38 -4.19
CA GLY A 42 39.18 11.76 -4.03
C GLY A 42 38.15 12.69 -3.37
N VAL A 43 37.28 12.17 -2.51
CA VAL A 43 36.33 13.00 -1.76
C VAL A 43 37.05 13.62 -0.56
N SER A 44 36.63 14.83 -0.18
CA SER A 44 37.28 15.61 0.88
C SER A 44 36.58 15.49 2.23
N GLN A 45 37.33 15.49 3.31
CA GLN A 45 36.83 15.65 4.67
C GLN A 45 36.42 17.10 4.98
N ALA A 46 36.86 18.08 4.19
CA ALA A 46 36.55 19.48 4.39
C ALA A 46 35.16 19.86 3.89
N SER A 47 34.35 20.46 4.73
CA SER A 47 32.93 20.78 4.45
C SER A 47 32.75 21.82 3.34
N ASP A 48 33.74 22.64 3.06
CA ASP A 48 33.72 23.69 2.05
C ASP A 48 34.61 23.39 0.83
N ALA A 49 35.14 22.17 0.72
CA ALA A 49 35.94 21.73 -0.43
C ALA A 49 35.06 21.61 -1.69
N LYS A 50 35.68 21.96 -2.84
CA LYS A 50 35.02 21.88 -4.15
C LYS A 50 35.82 21.01 -5.13
N ASP A 51 35.10 20.41 -6.05
CA ASP A 51 35.68 19.74 -7.21
C ASP A 51 36.10 20.74 -8.29
N ALA A 52 36.76 20.28 -9.34
CA ALA A 52 37.21 21.11 -10.46
C ALA A 52 36.05 21.80 -11.20
N GLN A 53 34.83 21.39 -11.04
CA GLN A 53 33.60 21.95 -11.61
C GLN A 53 32.92 22.95 -10.67
N GLY A 54 33.44 23.12 -9.45
CA GLY A 54 32.89 24.04 -8.44
C GLY A 54 31.75 23.44 -7.58
N ASN A 55 31.43 22.15 -7.72
CA ASN A 55 30.48 21.48 -6.85
C ASN A 55 31.13 21.11 -5.52
N SER A 56 30.30 20.87 -4.48
CA SER A 56 30.81 20.35 -3.22
C SER A 56 31.52 19.00 -3.42
N ASN A 57 32.78 18.93 -2.94
CA ASN A 57 33.54 17.69 -2.88
C ASN A 57 33.57 17.10 -1.46
N PHE A 58 32.80 17.67 -0.54
CA PHE A 58 32.64 17.13 0.81
C PHE A 58 32.01 15.75 0.74
N TYR A 59 32.63 14.76 1.38
CA TYR A 59 32.20 13.36 1.24
C TYR A 59 30.72 13.14 1.60
N VAL A 60 30.19 13.84 2.58
CA VAL A 60 28.76 13.78 2.98
C VAL A 60 27.86 14.18 1.82
N ASP A 61 28.14 15.31 1.19
CA ASP A 61 27.36 15.82 0.07
C ASP A 61 27.50 14.96 -1.18
N VAL A 62 28.70 14.40 -1.39
CA VAL A 62 28.96 13.49 -2.52
C VAL A 62 28.15 12.22 -2.36
N ILE A 63 28.18 11.58 -1.19
CA ILE A 63 27.38 10.41 -0.87
C ILE A 63 25.88 10.72 -1.06
N TYR A 64 25.39 11.79 -0.46
CA TYR A 64 23.97 12.17 -0.55
C TYR A 64 23.48 12.36 -1.99
N ARG A 65 24.32 12.89 -2.88
CA ARG A 65 23.95 13.17 -4.27
C ARG A 65 24.15 12.00 -5.23
N LYS A 66 25.10 11.11 -4.96
CA LYS A 66 25.55 10.13 -5.94
C LYS A 66 25.30 8.68 -5.52
N SER A 67 25.17 8.38 -4.23
CA SER A 67 24.99 7.02 -3.78
C SER A 67 23.54 6.55 -3.96
N GLU A 68 23.38 5.32 -4.45
CA GLU A 68 22.13 4.59 -4.52
C GLU A 68 21.97 3.57 -3.38
N PHE A 69 23.07 3.27 -2.67
CA PHE A 69 23.10 2.19 -1.67
C PHE A 69 23.31 2.64 -0.25
N ILE A 70 23.98 3.78 -0.02
CA ILE A 70 24.30 4.26 1.33
C ILE A 70 23.85 5.70 1.55
N TYR A 71 23.52 6.01 2.82
CA TYR A 71 23.28 7.35 3.31
C TYR A 71 24.23 7.67 4.45
N TRP A 72 24.76 8.89 4.47
CA TRP A 72 25.52 9.37 5.60
C TRP A 72 24.59 9.70 6.79
N MET A 73 24.95 9.24 7.99
CA MET A 73 24.17 9.47 9.20
C MET A 73 24.88 10.35 10.21
N ASP A 74 26.17 10.08 10.48
CA ASP A 74 26.96 10.81 11.47
C ASP A 74 28.45 10.65 11.19
N HIS A 75 29.28 11.54 11.73
CA HIS A 75 30.73 11.45 11.64
C HIS A 75 31.25 10.37 12.60
N ASP A 76 32.22 9.59 12.14
CA ASP A 76 33.00 8.77 13.04
C ASP A 76 33.80 9.69 13.99
N THR A 77 33.64 9.51 15.28
CA THR A 77 34.33 10.28 16.33
C THR A 77 35.85 10.11 16.30
N THR A 78 36.36 9.11 15.59
CA THR A 78 37.79 8.89 15.35
C THR A 78 38.36 9.72 14.20
N LEU A 79 37.51 10.27 13.32
CA LEU A 79 37.89 11.17 12.24
C LEU A 79 38.02 12.61 12.78
N ALA A 80 39.16 12.91 13.37
CA ALA A 80 39.46 14.27 13.77
C ALA A 80 39.42 15.22 12.55
N ASN A 81 38.85 16.39 12.72
CA ASN A 81 38.73 17.45 11.70
C ASN A 81 37.75 17.15 10.53
N ALA A 82 37.00 16.03 10.54
CA ALA A 82 35.93 15.80 9.56
C ALA A 82 34.91 16.94 9.63
N GLY A 83 34.55 17.53 8.49
CA GLY A 83 33.66 18.67 8.41
C GLY A 83 34.28 20.04 8.76
N SER A 84 35.56 20.10 9.04
CA SER A 84 36.30 21.37 9.23
C SER A 84 36.46 22.11 7.91
N SER A 85 36.83 23.41 8.01
CA SER A 85 37.15 24.24 6.83
C SER A 85 38.47 23.84 6.19
N LYS A 86 38.55 23.91 4.87
CA LYS A 86 39.75 23.61 4.08
C LYS A 86 40.89 24.62 4.27
N VAL A 87 40.59 25.84 4.69
CA VAL A 87 41.57 26.94 4.77
C VAL A 87 42.48 26.78 5.98
N GLY A 88 43.79 26.57 5.73
CA GLY A 88 44.80 26.47 6.78
C GLY A 88 44.69 25.23 7.67
N GLN A 89 43.93 24.26 7.27
CA GLN A 89 43.72 23.00 8.03
C GLN A 89 44.65 21.92 7.54
N THR A 90 45.17 21.13 8.49
CA THR A 90 45.81 19.85 8.25
C THR A 90 44.91 18.77 8.83
N PHE A 91 44.42 17.90 7.98
CA PHE A 91 43.45 16.87 8.37
C PHE A 91 44.14 15.58 8.86
N ASP A 92 45.37 15.36 8.46
CA ASP A 92 46.20 14.30 9.05
C ASP A 92 46.94 14.85 10.27
N ASN A 93 46.70 14.26 11.42
CA ASN A 93 47.46 14.52 12.61
C ASN A 93 48.28 13.25 12.93
N ALA A 94 49.46 13.22 12.39
CA ALA A 94 50.38 12.08 12.50
C ALA A 94 50.68 11.64 13.93
N SER A 95 50.36 12.46 14.94
CA SER A 95 50.57 12.10 16.35
C SER A 95 49.35 11.45 17.01
N THR A 96 48.14 11.60 16.44
CA THR A 96 46.90 11.17 17.07
C THR A 96 45.97 10.32 16.17
N GLN A 97 46.22 10.35 14.87
CA GLN A 97 45.34 9.64 13.91
C GLN A 97 46.16 8.68 13.02
N THR A 98 46.07 7.41 13.28
CA THR A 98 46.49 6.42 12.30
C THR A 98 45.36 6.28 11.31
N ILE A 99 45.50 6.85 10.11
CA ILE A 99 44.56 6.58 9.00
C ILE A 99 44.74 5.13 8.62
N THR A 100 43.95 4.28 9.22
CA THR A 100 43.86 2.87 8.85
C THR A 100 42.73 2.70 7.83
N ILE A 101 42.92 1.76 6.91
CA ILE A 101 41.81 1.31 6.06
C ILE A 101 40.71 0.81 6.99
N MET A 102 39.60 1.53 7.03
CA MET A 102 38.41 1.10 7.74
C MET A 102 37.66 0.12 6.81
N ASN A 103 37.53 -1.10 7.26
CA ASN A 103 36.65 -2.09 6.61
C ASN A 103 35.62 -2.50 7.65
N THR A 104 34.40 -2.05 7.46
CA THR A 104 33.32 -2.28 8.42
C THR A 104 32.07 -2.69 7.69
N SER A 105 31.52 -3.85 8.09
CA SER A 105 30.23 -4.29 7.62
C SER A 105 29.11 -3.44 8.24
N LEU A 106 28.14 -3.03 7.43
CA LEU A 106 26.90 -2.44 7.92
C LEU A 106 26.07 -3.55 8.56
N THR A 107 26.01 -3.56 9.88
CA THR A 107 25.31 -4.58 10.67
C THR A 107 24.09 -4.00 11.35
N SER A 108 23.23 -4.88 11.87
CA SER A 108 22.03 -4.48 12.62
C SER A 108 20.99 -3.68 11.82
N GLY A 109 21.04 -3.78 10.50
CA GLY A 109 19.93 -3.33 9.66
C GLY A 109 18.66 -4.09 10.07
N ASN A 110 17.54 -3.37 10.11
CA ASN A 110 16.23 -3.93 10.45
C ASN A 110 15.18 -3.30 9.53
N ASP A 111 14.41 -4.14 8.85
CA ASP A 111 13.29 -3.70 8.00
C ASP A 111 12.13 -3.05 8.80
N GLY A 112 12.37 -2.82 10.06
CA GLY A 112 11.37 -2.36 11.00
C GLY A 112 10.59 -3.52 11.64
N SER A 113 9.70 -3.20 12.53
CA SER A 113 8.80 -4.18 13.15
C SER A 113 7.63 -4.46 12.21
N ALA A 114 7.14 -5.69 12.22
CA ALA A 114 5.89 -6.02 11.53
C ALA A 114 4.77 -5.06 11.96
N ILE A 115 4.01 -4.57 10.98
CA ILE A 115 2.89 -3.66 11.25
C ILE A 115 1.84 -4.41 12.06
N THR A 116 1.44 -3.82 13.20
CA THR A 116 0.41 -4.38 14.08
C THR A 116 -1.00 -3.99 13.63
N ASN A 117 -2.01 -4.79 14.03
CA ASN A 117 -3.41 -4.44 13.79
C ASN A 117 -3.80 -3.07 14.37
N ALA A 118 -3.25 -2.67 15.52
CA ALA A 118 -3.50 -1.37 16.12
C ALA A 118 -2.98 -0.21 15.25
N GLN A 119 -1.82 -0.37 14.63
CA GLN A 119 -1.26 0.63 13.69
C GLN A 119 -2.10 0.72 12.42
N LEU A 120 -2.56 -0.41 11.89
CA LEU A 120 -3.46 -0.44 10.73
C LEU A 120 -4.81 0.20 11.07
N ALA A 121 -5.37 -0.08 12.23
CA ALA A 121 -6.62 0.54 12.71
C ALA A 121 -6.47 2.07 12.78
N THR A 122 -5.39 2.57 13.39
CA THR A 122 -5.10 4.02 13.45
C THR A 122 -4.94 4.64 12.06
N ALA A 123 -4.33 3.91 11.11
CA ALA A 123 -4.18 4.39 9.73
C ALA A 123 -5.55 4.49 9.02
N VAL A 124 -6.40 3.49 9.20
CA VAL A 124 -7.75 3.45 8.59
C VAL A 124 -8.69 4.51 9.18
N GLU A 125 -8.56 4.83 10.46
CA GLU A 125 -9.33 5.91 11.10
C GLU A 125 -9.09 7.29 10.47
N LYS A 126 -7.96 7.50 9.77
CA LYS A 126 -7.73 8.72 8.98
C LYS A 126 -8.74 8.90 7.85
N PHE A 127 -9.34 7.83 7.38
CA PHE A 127 -10.42 7.89 6.38
C PHE A 127 -11.78 8.30 6.96
N LEU A 128 -11.93 8.49 8.27
CA LEU A 128 -13.18 9.00 8.87
C LEU A 128 -13.47 10.47 8.51
N ASP A 129 -12.46 11.21 8.12
CA ASP A 129 -12.63 12.60 7.66
C ASP A 129 -13.26 12.63 6.26
N VAL A 130 -14.58 12.78 6.23
CA VAL A 130 -15.39 12.84 5.00
C VAL A 130 -15.21 14.15 4.25
N GLU A 131 -14.86 15.24 4.95
CA GLU A 131 -14.76 16.57 4.35
C GLU A 131 -13.49 16.73 3.52
N ASN A 132 -12.36 16.20 4.01
CA ASN A 132 -11.07 16.35 3.36
C ASN A 132 -10.66 15.12 2.53
N VAL A 133 -11.23 13.94 2.81
CA VAL A 133 -10.87 12.67 2.17
C VAL A 133 -12.07 12.08 1.43
N GLU A 134 -12.12 12.33 0.12
CA GLU A 134 -13.16 11.77 -0.73
C GLU A 134 -12.76 10.38 -1.24
N ILE A 135 -13.55 9.36 -0.90
CA ILE A 135 -13.36 7.98 -1.37
C ILE A 135 -14.69 7.36 -1.82
N ASN A 136 -14.64 6.46 -2.79
CA ASN A 136 -15.78 5.64 -3.21
C ASN A 136 -15.59 4.18 -2.82
N PHE A 137 -14.35 3.69 -2.84
CA PHE A 137 -13.97 2.34 -2.48
C PHE A 137 -12.85 2.34 -1.45
N LEU A 138 -12.96 1.48 -0.45
CA LEU A 138 -11.91 1.21 0.52
C LEU A 138 -11.42 -0.23 0.31
N ILE A 139 -10.19 -0.37 -0.17
CA ILE A 139 -9.56 -1.66 -0.48
C ILE A 139 -8.58 -1.98 0.64
N THR A 140 -8.79 -3.12 1.30
CA THR A 140 -8.06 -3.44 2.53
C THR A 140 -6.71 -4.11 2.31
N GLY A 141 -6.48 -4.66 1.10
CA GLY A 141 -5.39 -5.63 0.94
C GLY A 141 -5.64 -6.92 1.73
N PRO A 142 -4.61 -7.66 2.14
CA PRO A 142 -4.79 -8.85 2.96
C PRO A 142 -5.23 -8.48 4.37
N SER A 143 -6.31 -9.10 4.87
CA SER A 143 -6.69 -8.96 6.28
C SER A 143 -5.61 -9.54 7.17
N GLN A 144 -5.35 -8.85 8.28
CA GLN A 144 -4.40 -9.31 9.28
C GLN A 144 -5.08 -10.27 10.26
N THR A 145 -4.31 -11.26 10.73
CA THR A 145 -4.74 -12.15 11.83
C THR A 145 -4.51 -11.46 13.17
N GLY A 146 -5.33 -11.80 14.14
CA GLY A 146 -5.27 -11.26 15.50
C GLY A 146 -6.11 -10.00 15.68
N ALA A 147 -6.32 -9.67 16.93
CA ALA A 147 -7.10 -8.53 17.38
C ALA A 147 -6.19 -7.41 17.92
N ASP A 148 -6.68 -6.20 17.97
CA ASP A 148 -6.04 -5.09 18.67
C ASP A 148 -6.26 -5.17 20.19
N ALA A 149 -5.85 -4.13 20.93
CA ALA A 149 -6.01 -4.06 22.38
C ALA A 149 -7.49 -4.02 22.83
N THR A 150 -8.42 -3.70 21.94
CA THR A 150 -9.87 -3.68 22.20
C THR A 150 -10.56 -4.98 21.81
N GLY A 151 -9.84 -5.93 21.21
CA GLY A 151 -10.37 -7.20 20.72
C GLY A 151 -10.88 -7.14 19.29
N ASP A 152 -10.71 -6.01 18.59
CA ASP A 152 -11.16 -5.83 17.23
C ASP A 152 -10.12 -6.29 16.22
N THR A 153 -10.56 -6.96 15.16
CA THR A 153 -9.72 -7.29 14.03
C THR A 153 -9.62 -6.10 13.07
N PHE A 154 -8.62 -6.11 12.20
CA PHE A 154 -8.48 -5.08 11.15
C PHE A 154 -9.74 -4.99 10.27
N ALA A 155 -10.32 -6.14 9.89
CA ALA A 155 -11.54 -6.18 9.10
C ALA A 155 -12.75 -5.56 9.83
N THR A 156 -12.86 -5.74 11.16
CA THR A 156 -13.90 -5.10 11.96
C THR A 156 -13.76 -3.59 11.92
N LYS A 157 -12.55 -3.06 12.10
CA LYS A 157 -12.29 -1.60 12.04
C LYS A 157 -12.61 -1.01 10.67
N ILE A 158 -12.33 -1.74 9.59
CA ILE A 158 -12.71 -1.32 8.23
C ILE A 158 -14.24 -1.18 8.12
N ILE A 159 -14.99 -2.17 8.62
CA ILE A 159 -16.46 -2.13 8.61
C ILE A 159 -16.97 -0.96 9.44
N ASP A 160 -16.40 -0.70 10.60
CA ASP A 160 -16.78 0.43 11.46
C ASP A 160 -16.56 1.78 10.76
N VAL A 161 -15.44 1.94 10.04
CA VAL A 161 -15.15 3.16 9.28
C VAL A 161 -16.19 3.38 8.18
N VAL A 162 -16.51 2.36 7.37
CA VAL A 162 -17.50 2.54 6.27
C VAL A 162 -18.92 2.69 6.78
N GLU A 163 -19.27 2.09 7.94
CA GLU A 163 -20.57 2.30 8.60
C GLU A 163 -20.73 3.70 9.20
N GLN A 164 -19.63 4.31 9.64
CA GLN A 164 -19.64 5.71 10.09
C GLN A 164 -19.70 6.68 8.91
N ARG A 165 -18.91 6.44 7.88
CA ARG A 165 -18.85 7.29 6.68
C ARG A 165 -20.14 7.25 5.85
N LYS A 166 -20.63 6.05 5.53
CA LYS A 166 -21.83 5.79 4.69
C LYS A 166 -21.76 6.32 3.25
N ASP A 167 -20.58 6.72 2.78
CA ASP A 167 -20.35 7.28 1.44
C ASP A 167 -19.45 6.41 0.54
N CYS A 168 -19.02 5.26 1.04
CA CYS A 168 -18.12 4.34 0.33
C CYS A 168 -18.44 2.87 0.62
N VAL A 169 -17.82 1.97 -0.17
CA VAL A 169 -17.91 0.52 0.02
C VAL A 169 -16.52 -0.05 0.29
N ALA A 170 -16.41 -0.88 1.34
CA ALA A 170 -15.21 -1.63 1.64
C ALA A 170 -15.21 -3.00 0.94
N PHE A 171 -14.04 -3.38 0.40
CA PHE A 171 -13.79 -4.71 -0.15
C PHE A 171 -12.78 -5.42 0.72
N ILE A 172 -13.17 -6.58 1.25
CA ILE A 172 -12.44 -7.31 2.29
C ILE A 172 -12.19 -8.73 1.84
N SER A 173 -10.93 -9.16 1.87
CA SER A 173 -10.55 -10.57 1.72
C SER A 173 -10.24 -11.17 3.10
N PRO A 174 -10.45 -12.48 3.31
CA PRO A 174 -10.09 -13.15 4.55
C PRO A 174 -8.58 -13.06 4.82
N ALA A 175 -8.15 -13.43 6.02
CA ALA A 175 -6.74 -13.43 6.35
C ALA A 175 -5.97 -14.43 5.46
N ARG A 176 -4.70 -14.10 5.17
CA ARG A 176 -3.86 -14.94 4.32
C ARG A 176 -3.76 -16.39 4.84
N SER A 177 -3.64 -16.54 6.16
CA SER A 177 -3.55 -17.84 6.84
C SER A 177 -4.81 -18.70 6.73
N ASP A 178 -5.96 -18.10 6.45
CA ASP A 178 -7.23 -18.83 6.33
C ASP A 178 -7.30 -19.65 5.04
N VAL A 179 -6.54 -19.23 4.02
CA VAL A 179 -6.62 -19.78 2.67
C VAL A 179 -5.26 -20.23 2.15
N VAL A 180 -4.21 -19.42 2.29
CA VAL A 180 -2.87 -19.70 1.74
C VAL A 180 -2.14 -20.67 2.64
N GLY A 181 -1.67 -21.81 2.07
CA GLY A 181 -1.01 -22.88 2.81
C GLY A 181 -1.96 -23.92 3.38
N VAL A 182 -3.27 -23.70 3.33
CA VAL A 182 -4.28 -24.69 3.70
C VAL A 182 -4.58 -25.57 2.49
N THR A 183 -4.31 -26.86 2.58
CA THR A 183 -4.43 -27.82 1.45
C THR A 183 -5.81 -28.44 1.31
N ASP A 184 -6.60 -28.48 2.39
CA ASP A 184 -7.95 -29.04 2.39
C ASP A 184 -8.98 -27.95 2.02
N PRO A 185 -9.70 -28.07 0.88
CA PRO A 185 -10.72 -27.11 0.47
C PRO A 185 -11.91 -27.01 1.45
N ILE A 186 -12.19 -28.06 2.21
CA ILE A 186 -13.24 -28.03 3.24
C ILE A 186 -12.78 -27.12 4.39
N GLN A 187 -11.53 -27.28 4.82
CA GLN A 187 -10.96 -26.43 5.87
C GLN A 187 -10.86 -24.96 5.43
N GLN A 188 -10.45 -24.69 4.17
CA GLN A 188 -10.50 -23.34 3.60
C GLN A 188 -11.91 -22.74 3.67
N THR A 189 -12.94 -23.50 3.29
CA THR A 189 -14.34 -23.08 3.38
C THR A 189 -14.74 -22.72 4.81
N LEU A 190 -14.39 -23.57 5.77
CA LEU A 190 -14.72 -23.36 7.19
C LEU A 190 -13.98 -22.16 7.77
N ASN A 191 -12.71 -21.96 7.42
CA ASN A 191 -11.91 -20.80 7.86
C ASN A 191 -12.52 -19.49 7.32
N VAL A 192 -12.80 -19.40 6.02
CA VAL A 192 -13.42 -18.21 5.42
C VAL A 192 -14.80 -17.94 6.00
N LYS A 193 -15.60 -18.99 6.27
CA LYS A 193 -16.87 -18.84 6.96
C LYS A 193 -16.71 -18.33 8.38
N ALA A 194 -15.76 -18.88 9.15
CA ALA A 194 -15.48 -18.46 10.51
C ALA A 194 -15.01 -16.98 10.56
N PHE A 195 -14.17 -16.56 9.61
CA PHE A 195 -13.79 -15.16 9.43
C PHE A 195 -15.03 -14.27 9.24
N ALA A 196 -15.93 -14.63 8.31
CA ALA A 196 -17.16 -13.88 8.05
C ALA A 196 -18.12 -13.89 9.25
N ASP A 197 -18.26 -15.02 9.96
CA ASP A 197 -19.14 -15.12 11.12
C ASP A 197 -18.69 -14.18 12.27
N GLY A 198 -17.38 -13.94 12.40
CA GLY A 198 -16.78 -13.04 13.40
C GLY A 198 -16.98 -11.55 13.11
N LEU A 199 -17.46 -11.16 11.92
CA LEU A 199 -17.60 -9.76 11.52
C LEU A 199 -19.02 -9.22 11.73
N SER A 200 -19.12 -7.91 11.97
CA SER A 200 -20.38 -7.18 12.05
C SER A 200 -21.07 -7.08 10.69
N SER A 201 -22.40 -7.19 10.69
CA SER A 201 -23.21 -7.07 9.48
C SER A 201 -23.17 -5.64 8.92
N SER A 202 -22.85 -5.47 7.65
CA SER A 202 -22.84 -4.18 6.98
C SER A 202 -23.23 -4.29 5.51
N SER A 203 -24.05 -3.35 5.03
CA SER A 203 -24.32 -3.21 3.60
C SER A 203 -23.24 -2.42 2.85
N TYR A 204 -22.33 -1.80 3.57
CA TYR A 204 -21.19 -1.05 3.02
C TYR A 204 -19.91 -1.89 2.91
N ALA A 205 -19.98 -3.18 3.22
CA ALA A 205 -18.87 -4.12 3.09
C ALA A 205 -19.18 -5.24 2.10
N VAL A 206 -18.16 -5.71 1.40
CA VAL A 206 -18.19 -6.83 0.45
C VAL A 206 -17.05 -7.77 0.81
N ILE A 207 -17.36 -9.05 1.02
CA ILE A 207 -16.36 -10.07 1.38
C ILE A 207 -16.23 -11.08 0.25
N ASP A 208 -15.00 -11.46 -0.07
CA ASP A 208 -14.64 -12.46 -1.07
C ASP A 208 -14.06 -13.74 -0.46
N THR A 209 -13.70 -14.71 -1.33
CA THR A 209 -13.18 -16.02 -0.93
C THR A 209 -11.67 -16.09 -0.76
N GLY A 210 -10.92 -15.03 -1.01
CA GLY A 210 -9.49 -15.03 -0.65
C GLY A 210 -8.52 -14.55 -1.71
N TYR A 211 -7.74 -15.47 -2.31
CA TYR A 211 -6.51 -15.11 -3.01
C TYR A 211 -6.40 -15.75 -4.39
N LYS A 212 -5.82 -15.01 -5.34
CA LYS A 212 -5.34 -15.51 -6.63
C LYS A 212 -3.82 -15.59 -6.64
N ASN A 213 -3.27 -16.53 -7.39
CA ASN A 213 -1.85 -16.56 -7.72
C ASN A 213 -1.61 -15.71 -8.97
N MET A 214 -0.71 -14.74 -8.83
CA MET A 214 -0.21 -13.91 -9.93
C MET A 214 1.29 -14.16 -10.12
N TYR A 215 1.74 -14.07 -11.36
CA TYR A 215 3.16 -14.10 -11.67
C TYR A 215 3.76 -12.69 -11.54
N ASP A 216 4.73 -12.55 -10.65
CA ASP A 216 5.56 -11.37 -10.51
C ASP A 216 6.77 -11.48 -11.44
N LYS A 217 6.68 -10.81 -12.59
CA LYS A 217 7.70 -10.87 -13.64
C LYS A 217 9.03 -10.21 -13.27
N TYR A 218 9.04 -9.39 -12.24
CA TYR A 218 10.26 -8.68 -11.82
C TYR A 218 11.13 -9.53 -10.90
N ASN A 219 10.48 -10.38 -10.09
CA ASN A 219 11.18 -11.27 -9.15
C ASN A 219 11.12 -12.75 -9.58
N ASP A 220 10.49 -13.06 -10.73
CA ASP A 220 10.33 -14.43 -11.25
C ASP A 220 9.67 -15.38 -10.23
N VAL A 221 8.64 -14.92 -9.53
CA VAL A 221 7.96 -15.71 -8.50
C VAL A 221 6.44 -15.60 -8.63
N PHE A 222 5.71 -16.62 -8.16
CA PHE A 222 4.27 -16.54 -8.02
C PHE A 222 3.92 -15.99 -6.64
N ARG A 223 3.05 -14.98 -6.61
CA ARG A 223 2.57 -14.36 -5.37
C ARG A 223 1.07 -14.57 -5.20
N ALA A 224 0.67 -14.94 -3.99
CA ALA A 224 -0.74 -14.95 -3.61
C ALA A 224 -1.19 -13.51 -3.28
N VAL A 225 -2.10 -12.98 -4.10
CA VAL A 225 -2.63 -11.61 -4.01
C VAL A 225 -4.11 -11.67 -3.63
N PRO A 226 -4.59 -10.85 -2.67
CA PRO A 226 -5.99 -10.84 -2.27
C PRO A 226 -6.90 -10.35 -3.39
N LEU A 227 -8.13 -10.86 -3.43
CA LEU A 227 -9.11 -10.60 -4.50
C LEU A 227 -9.89 -9.29 -4.31
N ASN A 228 -9.82 -8.65 -3.15
CA ASN A 228 -10.58 -7.44 -2.85
C ASN A 228 -10.32 -6.30 -3.85
N GLY A 229 -9.07 -6.12 -4.27
CA GLY A 229 -8.71 -5.14 -5.29
C GLY A 229 -9.30 -5.46 -6.66
N ASP A 230 -9.39 -6.75 -7.01
CA ASP A 230 -10.02 -7.18 -8.27
C ASP A 230 -11.52 -6.90 -8.27
N ILE A 231 -12.20 -7.19 -7.16
CA ILE A 231 -13.66 -6.98 -7.05
C ILE A 231 -13.98 -5.48 -7.09
N ALA A 232 -13.19 -4.65 -6.40
CA ALA A 232 -13.29 -3.19 -6.53
C ALA A 232 -13.08 -2.74 -7.98
N GLY A 233 -12.08 -3.31 -8.66
CA GLY A 233 -11.81 -3.06 -10.09
C GLY A 233 -12.95 -3.52 -11.01
N LEU A 234 -13.63 -4.63 -10.71
CA LEU A 234 -14.82 -5.06 -11.45
C LEU A 234 -15.98 -4.09 -11.28
N CYS A 235 -16.17 -3.54 -10.07
CA CYS A 235 -17.15 -2.50 -9.82
C CYS A 235 -16.84 -1.22 -10.64
N ALA A 236 -15.61 -0.74 -10.60
CA ALA A 236 -15.18 0.42 -11.37
C ALA A 236 -15.29 0.20 -12.90
N ARG A 237 -14.94 -1.02 -13.37
CA ARG A 237 -15.13 -1.37 -14.78
C ARG A 237 -16.61 -1.41 -15.18
N THR A 238 -17.48 -1.88 -14.28
CA THR A 238 -18.92 -1.92 -14.54
C THR A 238 -19.45 -0.51 -14.75
N ASP A 239 -18.96 0.48 -14.00
CA ASP A 239 -19.33 1.90 -14.18
C ASP A 239 -18.90 2.47 -15.54
N LEU A 240 -17.79 1.96 -16.10
CA LEU A 240 -17.28 2.41 -17.40
C LEU A 240 -18.01 1.79 -18.60
N VAL A 241 -18.49 0.54 -18.48
CA VAL A 241 -19.08 -0.20 -19.61
C VAL A 241 -20.59 -0.33 -19.52
N ALA A 242 -21.16 0.00 -18.40
CA ALA A 242 -22.59 -0.03 -18.10
C ALA A 242 -22.86 1.07 -17.04
N ASP A 243 -23.71 0.81 -16.08
CA ASP A 243 -24.03 1.76 -15.00
C ASP A 243 -23.85 1.09 -13.62
N PRO A 244 -23.74 1.87 -12.52
CA PRO A 244 -23.53 1.35 -11.17
C PRO A 244 -24.62 0.40 -10.66
N PHE A 245 -25.81 0.46 -11.23
CA PHE A 245 -26.91 -0.46 -10.89
C PHE A 245 -26.81 -1.83 -11.52
N PHE A 246 -25.84 -2.06 -12.41
CA PHE A 246 -25.56 -3.40 -12.92
C PHE A 246 -24.71 -4.20 -11.93
N SER A 247 -25.00 -5.51 -11.79
CA SER A 247 -24.18 -6.41 -10.99
C SER A 247 -22.75 -6.52 -11.58
N PRO A 248 -21.70 -6.39 -10.76
CA PRO A 248 -20.31 -6.58 -11.19
C PRO A 248 -19.96 -8.06 -11.37
N GLY A 249 -20.82 -8.99 -10.95
CA GLY A 249 -20.61 -10.42 -11.02
C GLY A 249 -21.04 -11.07 -12.33
N GLY A 250 -20.75 -12.35 -12.44
CA GLY A 250 -21.16 -13.19 -13.56
C GLY A 250 -20.21 -13.16 -14.77
N PHE A 251 -20.52 -13.96 -15.77
CA PHE A 251 -19.62 -14.21 -16.91
C PHE A 251 -19.41 -12.99 -17.82
N ASN A 252 -20.37 -12.09 -17.87
CA ASN A 252 -20.29 -10.93 -18.76
C ASN A 252 -19.39 -9.82 -18.21
N ARG A 253 -19.42 -9.57 -16.92
CA ARG A 253 -18.72 -8.45 -16.26
C ARG A 253 -17.75 -8.87 -15.19
N GLY A 254 -17.99 -10.02 -14.53
CA GLY A 254 -17.24 -10.49 -13.37
C GLY A 254 -15.93 -11.23 -13.66
N GLN A 255 -15.39 -11.16 -14.87
CA GLN A 255 -14.12 -11.82 -15.20
C GLN A 255 -12.92 -11.13 -14.57
N ILE A 256 -12.17 -11.88 -13.75
CA ILE A 256 -10.93 -11.46 -13.10
C ILE A 256 -9.75 -11.74 -14.01
N ARG A 257 -8.96 -10.71 -14.28
CA ARG A 257 -7.77 -10.80 -15.15
C ARG A 257 -6.50 -11.05 -14.34
N GLY A 258 -5.47 -11.58 -15.00
CA GLY A 258 -4.15 -11.78 -14.39
C GLY A 258 -4.10 -12.86 -13.32
N ALA A 259 -5.14 -13.66 -13.14
CA ALA A 259 -5.11 -14.84 -12.28
C ALA A 259 -4.54 -16.03 -13.05
N VAL A 260 -3.40 -16.54 -12.61
CA VAL A 260 -2.85 -17.80 -13.11
C VAL A 260 -3.66 -18.98 -12.55
N SER A 261 -3.98 -18.91 -11.28
CA SER A 261 -4.88 -19.84 -10.58
C SER A 261 -5.47 -19.16 -9.35
N LEU A 262 -6.54 -19.74 -8.81
CA LEU A 262 -7.01 -19.39 -7.47
C LEU A 262 -6.29 -20.26 -6.44
N VAL A 263 -5.99 -19.68 -5.27
CA VAL A 263 -5.49 -20.44 -4.12
C VAL A 263 -6.57 -21.36 -3.57
N PHE A 264 -7.81 -20.87 -3.60
CA PHE A 264 -9.01 -21.62 -3.21
C PHE A 264 -10.06 -21.51 -4.32
N ASN A 265 -10.41 -22.64 -4.94
CA ASN A 265 -11.46 -22.72 -5.96
C ASN A 265 -12.64 -23.54 -5.42
N PRO A 266 -13.66 -22.90 -4.84
CA PRO A 266 -14.76 -23.60 -4.17
C PRO A 266 -15.66 -24.38 -5.16
N ASN A 267 -15.97 -25.61 -4.82
CA ASN A 267 -16.98 -26.40 -5.52
C ASN A 267 -18.42 -25.92 -5.19
N GLU A 268 -19.43 -26.53 -5.80
CA GLU A 268 -20.82 -26.08 -5.66
C GLU A 268 -21.30 -26.09 -4.20
N SER A 269 -21.08 -27.18 -3.47
CA SER A 269 -21.48 -27.27 -2.06
C SER A 269 -20.76 -26.24 -1.17
N GLN A 270 -19.49 -25.98 -1.45
CA GLN A 270 -18.71 -24.99 -0.74
C GLN A 270 -19.19 -23.55 -1.05
N ARG A 271 -19.52 -23.29 -2.32
CA ARG A 271 -20.12 -21.99 -2.72
C ARG A 271 -21.45 -21.75 -2.01
N ASP A 272 -22.28 -22.76 -1.86
CA ASP A 272 -23.56 -22.63 -1.15
C ASP A 272 -23.37 -22.27 0.32
N ILE A 273 -22.37 -22.86 0.98
CA ILE A 273 -22.01 -22.53 2.37
C ILE A 273 -21.53 -21.07 2.46
N LEU A 274 -20.61 -20.67 1.60
CA LEU A 274 -20.02 -19.33 1.59
C LEU A 274 -21.05 -18.26 1.23
N TYR A 275 -21.87 -18.51 0.22
CA TYR A 275 -22.89 -17.55 -0.21
C TYR A 275 -24.01 -17.37 0.83
N LYS A 276 -24.31 -18.39 1.63
CA LYS A 276 -25.20 -18.26 2.81
C LYS A 276 -24.58 -17.41 3.92
N ALA A 277 -23.26 -17.41 4.03
CA ALA A 277 -22.51 -16.56 4.95
C ALA A 277 -22.24 -15.13 4.39
N ASN A 278 -22.86 -14.76 3.26
CA ASN A 278 -22.68 -13.49 2.55
C ASN A 278 -21.24 -13.23 2.06
N VAL A 279 -20.51 -14.30 1.78
CA VAL A 279 -19.21 -14.27 1.11
C VAL A 279 -19.42 -14.48 -0.38
N ASN A 280 -18.83 -13.65 -1.22
CA ASN A 280 -18.96 -13.74 -2.67
C ASN A 280 -17.92 -14.71 -3.23
N PRO A 281 -18.32 -15.88 -3.76
CA PRO A 281 -17.37 -16.82 -4.32
C PRO A 281 -16.70 -16.27 -5.58
N VAL A 282 -15.39 -16.43 -5.66
CA VAL A 282 -14.62 -16.30 -6.89
C VAL A 282 -14.26 -17.71 -7.36
N VAL A 283 -14.55 -18.03 -8.60
CA VAL A 283 -14.50 -19.41 -9.12
C VAL A 283 -13.82 -19.42 -10.48
N THR A 284 -12.97 -20.42 -10.70
CA THR A 284 -12.43 -20.69 -12.03
C THR A 284 -13.24 -21.80 -12.67
N PHE A 285 -13.91 -21.47 -13.77
CA PHE A 285 -14.67 -22.43 -14.58
C PHE A 285 -13.84 -22.87 -15.79
N PRO A 286 -13.79 -24.17 -16.09
CA PRO A 286 -13.11 -24.69 -17.29
C PRO A 286 -13.64 -24.00 -18.57
N GLY A 287 -12.74 -23.44 -19.36
CA GLY A 287 -13.06 -22.77 -20.62
C GLY A 287 -13.68 -21.36 -20.49
N GLN A 288 -13.99 -20.90 -19.27
CA GLN A 288 -14.63 -19.59 -19.04
C GLN A 288 -13.80 -18.65 -18.18
N GLY A 289 -12.71 -19.14 -17.61
CA GLY A 289 -11.80 -18.34 -16.78
C GLY A 289 -12.26 -18.14 -15.34
N THR A 290 -11.61 -17.21 -14.66
CA THR A 290 -11.90 -16.88 -13.25
C THR A 290 -12.92 -15.76 -13.18
N VAL A 291 -13.99 -15.98 -12.40
CA VAL A 291 -15.17 -15.11 -12.38
C VAL A 291 -15.63 -14.86 -10.95
N LEU A 292 -16.03 -13.63 -10.66
CA LEU A 292 -16.80 -13.30 -9.46
C LEU A 292 -18.21 -13.89 -9.63
N PHE A 293 -18.55 -14.88 -8.80
CA PHE A 293 -19.82 -15.63 -8.89
C PHE A 293 -20.75 -15.31 -7.71
N GLY A 294 -20.83 -14.04 -7.35
CA GLY A 294 -21.69 -13.48 -6.30
C GLY A 294 -21.74 -11.96 -6.38
N ASP A 295 -22.77 -11.37 -5.81
CA ASP A 295 -23.01 -9.92 -5.80
C ASP A 295 -23.62 -9.41 -4.49
N LYS A 296 -23.38 -10.13 -3.37
CA LYS A 296 -23.90 -9.77 -2.06
C LYS A 296 -23.03 -8.74 -1.36
N THR A 297 -23.67 -7.81 -0.67
CA THR A 297 -23.05 -7.07 0.44
C THR A 297 -22.98 -7.98 1.68
N PHE A 298 -22.23 -7.57 2.68
CA PHE A 298 -22.13 -8.32 3.92
C PHE A 298 -23.30 -8.04 4.89
N GLN A 299 -24.48 -7.74 4.35
CA GLN A 299 -25.68 -7.56 5.15
C GLN A 299 -26.33 -8.89 5.48
N LYS A 300 -26.35 -9.25 6.78
CA LYS A 300 -26.91 -10.52 7.27
C LYS A 300 -28.45 -10.53 7.26
N LYS A 301 -29.10 -9.36 7.43
CA LYS A 301 -30.57 -9.25 7.37
C LYS A 301 -31.03 -9.02 5.92
N PRO A 302 -32.03 -9.75 5.42
CA PRO A 302 -32.57 -9.52 4.09
C PRO A 302 -33.08 -8.08 3.93
N SER A 303 -32.59 -7.38 2.90
CA SER A 303 -33.11 -6.06 2.50
C SER A 303 -32.71 -5.77 1.06
N ALA A 304 -33.20 -4.68 0.48
CA ALA A 304 -32.77 -4.24 -0.85
C ALA A 304 -31.26 -3.97 -0.94
N PHE A 305 -30.62 -3.64 0.19
CA PHE A 305 -29.18 -3.35 0.27
C PHE A 305 -28.31 -4.58 0.50
N ASP A 306 -28.86 -5.77 0.40
CA ASP A 306 -28.08 -7.03 0.44
C ASP A 306 -27.35 -7.32 -0.89
N ARG A 307 -27.49 -6.42 -1.89
CA ARG A 307 -26.85 -6.50 -3.20
C ARG A 307 -25.88 -5.35 -3.43
N ILE A 308 -24.70 -5.67 -4.00
CA ILE A 308 -23.64 -4.71 -4.28
C ILE A 308 -24.14 -3.60 -5.22
N ASN A 309 -24.82 -3.98 -6.29
CA ASN A 309 -25.33 -3.03 -7.28
C ASN A 309 -26.34 -2.04 -6.69
N VAL A 310 -27.26 -2.50 -5.85
CA VAL A 310 -28.25 -1.65 -5.20
C VAL A 310 -27.57 -0.67 -4.23
N ARG A 311 -26.67 -1.17 -3.37
CA ARG A 311 -25.92 -0.28 -2.45
C ARG A 311 -25.14 0.78 -3.22
N ARG A 312 -24.45 0.40 -4.29
CA ARG A 312 -23.66 1.32 -5.11
C ARG A 312 -24.53 2.36 -5.82
N LEU A 313 -25.68 1.95 -6.36
CA LEU A 313 -26.64 2.89 -6.95
C LEU A 313 -27.04 3.95 -5.93
N PHE A 314 -27.42 3.54 -4.71
CA PHE A 314 -27.83 4.49 -3.68
C PHE A 314 -26.69 5.43 -3.26
N LEU A 315 -25.46 4.95 -3.14
CA LEU A 315 -24.31 5.80 -2.86
C LEU A 315 -24.08 6.86 -3.94
N LEU A 316 -24.24 6.49 -5.21
CA LEU A 316 -24.15 7.43 -6.32
C LEU A 316 -25.25 8.49 -6.25
N LEU A 317 -26.50 8.06 -6.04
CA LEU A 317 -27.66 8.95 -5.93
C LEU A 317 -27.53 9.90 -4.73
N GLU A 318 -27.20 9.36 -3.55
CA GLU A 318 -27.00 10.14 -2.33
C GLU A 318 -25.93 11.21 -2.51
N LYS A 319 -24.78 10.85 -3.12
CA LYS A 319 -23.68 11.77 -3.37
C LYS A 319 -24.05 12.87 -4.37
N ALA A 320 -24.68 12.50 -5.48
CA ALA A 320 -25.10 13.45 -6.51
C ALA A 320 -26.16 14.42 -5.98
N ILE A 321 -27.20 13.91 -5.31
CA ILE A 321 -28.26 14.72 -4.73
C ILE A 321 -27.74 15.62 -3.60
N SER A 322 -26.87 15.09 -2.73
CA SER A 322 -26.24 15.86 -1.66
C SER A 322 -25.40 17.02 -2.21
N THR A 323 -24.66 16.80 -3.29
CA THR A 323 -23.89 17.86 -3.96
C THR A 323 -24.81 18.93 -4.54
N ALA A 324 -25.90 18.53 -5.20
CA ALA A 324 -26.91 19.45 -5.71
C ALA A 324 -27.63 20.24 -4.58
N ALA A 325 -27.89 19.57 -3.45
CA ALA A 325 -28.56 20.20 -2.29
C ALA A 325 -27.70 21.29 -1.62
N LYS A 326 -26.35 21.22 -1.74
CA LYS A 326 -25.46 22.26 -1.19
C LYS A 326 -25.76 23.65 -1.74
N PHE A 327 -26.23 23.76 -2.97
CA PHE A 327 -26.61 25.04 -3.59
C PHE A 327 -27.91 25.63 -3.07
N GLN A 328 -28.69 24.87 -2.30
CA GLN A 328 -29.90 25.33 -1.65
C GLN A 328 -29.69 25.72 -0.17
N LEU A 329 -28.47 25.59 0.33
CA LEU A 329 -28.13 26.01 1.68
C LEU A 329 -28.23 27.55 1.77
N PHE A 330 -28.83 28.01 2.83
CA PHE A 330 -29.10 29.44 3.12
C PHE A 330 -30.13 30.11 2.22
N GLU A 331 -30.80 29.39 1.30
CA GLU A 331 -31.96 29.90 0.57
C GLU A 331 -33.23 29.79 1.40
N PHE A 332 -34.22 30.63 1.05
CA PHE A 332 -35.53 30.58 1.72
C PHE A 332 -36.24 29.26 1.42
N ASN A 333 -36.87 28.66 2.44
CA ASN A 333 -37.67 27.46 2.28
C ASN A 333 -39.09 27.80 1.78
N ASP A 334 -39.18 28.32 0.56
CA ASP A 334 -40.39 28.66 -0.13
C ASP A 334 -40.77 27.65 -1.22
N GLU A 335 -41.88 27.86 -1.88
CA GLU A 335 -42.37 26.98 -2.95
C GLU A 335 -41.47 27.04 -4.18
N PHE A 336 -40.86 28.18 -4.45
CA PHE A 336 -39.96 28.38 -5.58
C PHE A 336 -38.68 27.58 -5.42
N THR A 337 -38.01 27.69 -4.29
CA THR A 337 -36.77 26.95 -4.00
C THR A 337 -37.01 25.42 -4.02
N ARG A 338 -38.14 24.97 -3.45
CA ARG A 338 -38.49 23.54 -3.50
C ARG A 338 -38.81 23.06 -4.91
N ALA A 339 -39.43 23.89 -5.75
CA ALA A 339 -39.68 23.57 -7.16
C ALA A 339 -38.37 23.51 -7.97
N GLN A 340 -37.46 24.45 -7.74
CA GLN A 340 -36.12 24.40 -8.37
C GLN A 340 -35.39 23.12 -8.04
N PHE A 341 -35.30 22.73 -6.76
CA PHE A 341 -34.64 21.50 -6.35
C PHE A 341 -35.33 20.26 -6.95
N ARG A 342 -36.66 20.21 -6.94
CA ARG A 342 -37.41 19.11 -7.56
C ARG A 342 -37.11 18.99 -9.05
N ASN A 343 -37.12 20.10 -9.78
CA ASN A 343 -36.83 20.12 -11.22
C ASN A 343 -35.40 19.73 -11.55
N LEU A 344 -34.47 19.86 -10.60
CA LEU A 344 -33.09 19.37 -10.74
C LEU A 344 -32.97 17.86 -10.52
N VAL A 345 -33.65 17.34 -9.49
CA VAL A 345 -33.52 15.96 -9.03
C VAL A 345 -34.40 14.97 -9.81
N GLU A 346 -35.65 15.36 -10.14
CA GLU A 346 -36.60 14.47 -10.82
C GLU A 346 -36.09 13.92 -12.18
N PRO A 347 -35.52 14.74 -13.09
CA PRO A 347 -34.94 14.21 -14.34
C PRO A 347 -33.82 13.23 -14.08
N PHE A 348 -32.90 13.56 -13.17
CA PHE A 348 -31.78 12.69 -12.80
C PHE A 348 -32.23 11.33 -12.23
N LEU A 349 -33.35 11.28 -11.51
CA LEU A 349 -33.89 10.01 -10.99
C LEU A 349 -34.70 9.23 -12.03
N ARG A 350 -35.15 9.90 -13.11
CA ARG A 350 -35.95 9.28 -14.18
C ARG A 350 -35.06 8.62 -15.22
N ASP A 351 -33.91 9.21 -15.51
CA ASP A 351 -32.93 8.70 -16.49
C ASP A 351 -32.10 7.58 -15.87
#